data_c8a1d8a777e2456d0a87e411f14d6b20
#
_entry.id   c8a1d8a777e2456d0a87e411f14d6b20
#
_cell.length_a   1.000
_cell.length_b   1.000
_cell.length_c   1.000
_cell.angle_alpha   90.00
_cell.angle_beta   90.00
_cell.angle_gamma   90.00
#
_symmetry.space_group_name_H-M   'P 1'
#
loop_
_entity.id
_entity.type
_entity.pdbx_description
1 polymer ?
#
loop_
_entity_poly.entity_id
_entity_poly.type
_entity_poly.pdbx_seq_one_letter_code
_entity_poly.pdbx_strand_id
1 'polypeptide(L)'
;MIYLELFYIFLKIGAFTFGGGYAMLPLIQDEVIAHNWIDSQSLIDFIAVSESTPGPFAVNIATYVGAEVGGIFGSFCATLGVILPSFIIILIVAKCFIQFQKSIVIKGCMSGLKPAVVGLIGSAVISMSSTVFIPDG
;
A
#
# COMPACT_ATOMS: atom_id res chain seq x y z
N MET A 1 19.56 -17.01 4.91
CA MET A 1 19.31 -16.12 3.76
C MET A 1 17.91 -15.50 3.75
N ILE A 2 17.13 -15.80 4.79
CA ILE A 2 15.72 -15.36 4.91
C ILE A 2 15.51 -13.83 4.81
N TYR A 3 16.42 -13.01 5.35
CA TYR A 3 16.31 -11.55 5.34
C TYR A 3 16.40 -10.94 3.94
N LEU A 4 17.29 -11.49 3.07
CA LEU A 4 17.39 -11.03 1.68
C LEU A 4 16.17 -11.47 0.86
N GLU A 5 15.63 -12.62 1.16
CA GLU A 5 14.43 -13.16 0.54
C GLU A 5 13.20 -12.30 0.91
N LEU A 6 13.01 -12.01 2.21
CA LEU A 6 12.00 -11.07 2.69
C LEU A 6 12.12 -9.71 2.00
N PHE A 7 13.33 -9.14 1.99
CA PHE A 7 13.57 -7.86 1.34
C PHE A 7 13.20 -7.88 -0.14
N TYR A 8 13.64 -8.90 -0.89
CA TYR A 8 13.40 -8.99 -2.33
C TYR A 8 11.92 -9.19 -2.67
N ILE A 9 11.22 -10.07 -1.93
CA ILE A 9 9.80 -10.34 -2.14
C ILE A 9 8.98 -9.09 -1.85
N PHE A 10 9.19 -8.43 -0.72
CA PHE A 10 8.48 -7.20 -0.40
C PHE A 10 8.87 -6.02 -1.29
N LEU A 11 10.08 -5.98 -1.82
CA LEU A 11 10.49 -5.02 -2.84
C LEU A 11 9.73 -5.25 -4.15
N LYS A 12 9.59 -6.49 -4.58
CA LYS A 12 8.79 -6.88 -5.74
C LYS A 12 7.31 -6.48 -5.54
N ILE A 13 6.73 -6.82 -4.40
CA ILE A 13 5.35 -6.46 -4.06
C ILE A 13 5.18 -4.93 -4.08
N GLY A 14 6.06 -4.19 -3.41
CA GLY A 14 6.01 -2.72 -3.37
C GLY A 14 6.21 -2.04 -4.72
N ALA A 15 6.98 -2.65 -5.63
CA ALA A 15 7.22 -2.13 -6.97
C ALA A 15 6.04 -2.35 -7.93
N PHE A 16 5.36 -3.48 -7.82
CA PHE A 16 4.30 -3.87 -8.76
C PHE A 16 2.88 -3.54 -8.29
N THR A 17 2.73 -3.03 -7.08
CA THR A 17 1.40 -2.67 -6.58
C THR A 17 1.06 -1.22 -6.88
N PHE A 18 0.05 -1.03 -7.72
CA PHE A 18 -0.55 0.27 -8.01
C PHE A 18 -1.96 0.32 -7.43
N GLY A 19 -2.29 1.38 -6.69
CA GLY A 19 -3.67 1.62 -6.28
C GLY A 19 -4.01 1.44 -4.80
N GLY A 20 -3.04 1.23 -3.93
CA GLY A 20 -3.23 1.19 -2.48
C GLY A 20 -2.98 -0.15 -1.81
N GLY A 21 -2.98 -0.17 -0.47
CA GLY A 21 -2.55 -1.32 0.33
C GLY A 21 -3.36 -2.60 0.10
N TYR A 22 -4.65 -2.51 -0.14
CA TYR A 22 -5.51 -3.68 -0.39
C TYR A 22 -5.18 -4.41 -1.69
N ALA A 23 -4.70 -3.71 -2.72
CA ALA A 23 -4.27 -4.33 -3.97
C ALA A 23 -3.03 -5.22 -3.82
N MET A 24 -2.30 -5.09 -2.70
CA MET A 24 -1.15 -5.93 -2.37
C MET A 24 -1.55 -7.26 -1.72
N LEU A 25 -2.75 -7.38 -1.16
CA LEU A 25 -3.17 -8.57 -0.41
C LEU A 25 -3.01 -9.89 -1.18
N PRO A 26 -3.50 -10.01 -2.42
CA PRO A 26 -3.33 -11.25 -3.18
C PRO A 26 -1.85 -11.60 -3.39
N LEU A 27 -1.01 -10.61 -3.70
CA LEU A 27 0.42 -10.80 -3.91
C LEU A 27 1.13 -11.23 -2.63
N ILE A 28 0.77 -10.65 -1.49
CA ILE A 28 1.32 -11.04 -0.18
C ILE A 28 0.89 -12.46 0.17
N GLN A 29 -0.39 -12.80 -0.03
CA GLN A 29 -0.92 -14.14 0.23
C GLN A 29 -0.19 -15.19 -0.61
N ASP A 30 -0.08 -14.96 -1.91
CA ASP A 30 0.58 -15.89 -2.83
C ASP A 30 2.05 -16.14 -2.44
N GLU A 31 2.81 -15.09 -2.15
CA GLU A 31 4.22 -15.22 -1.80
C GLU A 31 4.42 -15.85 -0.41
N VAL A 32 3.63 -15.47 0.58
CA VAL A 32 3.74 -15.97 1.96
C VAL A 32 3.37 -17.46 2.05
N ILE A 33 2.34 -17.88 1.32
CA ILE A 33 1.89 -19.28 1.26
C ILE A 33 2.89 -20.12 0.42
N ALA A 34 3.33 -19.60 -0.73
CA ALA A 34 4.29 -20.32 -1.58
C ALA A 34 5.62 -20.64 -0.87
N HIS A 35 6.04 -19.76 0.04
CA HIS A 35 7.26 -19.95 0.82
C HIS A 35 7.02 -20.68 2.15
N ASN A 36 5.78 -21.07 2.46
CA ASN A 36 5.37 -21.67 3.74
C ASN A 36 5.83 -20.88 4.96
N TRP A 37 5.82 -19.56 4.86
CA TRP A 37 6.25 -18.69 5.94
C TRP A 37 5.20 -18.57 7.05
N ILE A 38 3.94 -18.53 6.65
CA ILE A 38 2.81 -18.32 7.55
C ILE A 38 1.63 -19.13 7.00
N ASP A 39 0.82 -19.70 7.89
CA ASP A 39 -0.40 -20.37 7.51
C ASP A 39 -1.52 -19.36 7.18
N SER A 40 -2.52 -19.82 6.43
CA SER A 40 -3.61 -18.95 5.96
C SER A 40 -4.42 -18.32 7.08
N GLN A 41 -4.55 -19.00 8.23
CA GLN A 41 -5.30 -18.47 9.36
C GLN A 41 -4.54 -17.31 10.02
N SER A 42 -3.27 -17.49 10.32
CA SER A 42 -2.42 -16.44 10.88
C SER A 42 -2.32 -15.21 9.95
N LEU A 43 -2.33 -15.43 8.64
CA LEU A 43 -2.32 -14.34 7.68
C LEU A 43 -3.60 -13.50 7.75
N ILE A 44 -4.76 -14.11 7.93
CA ILE A 44 -6.05 -13.40 8.14
C ILE A 44 -5.99 -12.56 9.42
N ASP A 45 -5.45 -13.11 10.50
CA ASP A 45 -5.29 -12.39 11.77
C ASP A 45 -4.35 -11.19 11.61
N PHE A 46 -3.25 -11.34 10.85
CA PHE A 46 -2.33 -10.22 10.56
C PHE A 46 -2.96 -9.13 9.70
N ILE A 47 -3.82 -9.49 8.76
CA ILE A 47 -4.61 -8.54 7.97
C ILE A 47 -5.51 -7.74 8.91
N ALA A 48 -6.26 -8.39 9.79
CA ALA A 48 -7.16 -7.72 10.74
C ALA A 48 -6.40 -6.79 11.70
N VAL A 49 -5.24 -7.22 12.21
CA VAL A 49 -4.38 -6.38 13.06
C VAL A 49 -3.80 -5.20 12.27
N SER A 50 -3.40 -5.42 11.01
CA SER A 50 -2.86 -4.36 10.15
C SER A 50 -3.90 -3.30 9.81
N GLU A 51 -5.17 -3.67 9.69
CA GLU A 51 -6.29 -2.72 9.52
C GLU A 51 -6.58 -1.93 10.78
N SER A 52 -6.47 -2.55 11.93
CA SER A 52 -6.70 -1.91 13.24
C SER A 52 -5.54 -1.00 13.65
N THR A 53 -4.36 -1.18 13.08
CA THR A 53 -3.17 -0.41 13.41
C THR A 53 -3.14 0.90 12.61
N PRO A 54 -3.07 2.08 13.26
CA PRO A 54 -2.98 3.34 12.52
C PRO A 54 -1.68 3.41 11.73
N GLY A 55 -1.80 3.51 10.38
CA GLY A 55 -0.66 3.57 9.48
C GLY A 55 -0.96 3.02 8.09
N PRO A 56 0.02 3.07 7.17
CA PRO A 56 -0.15 2.48 5.85
C PRO A 56 -0.28 0.95 5.95
N PHE A 57 -1.40 0.41 5.51
CA PHE A 57 -1.71 -1.01 5.57
C PHE A 57 -0.56 -1.91 5.07
N ALA A 58 0.00 -1.57 3.91
CA ALA A 58 1.11 -2.32 3.31
C ALA A 58 2.36 -2.38 4.18
N VAL A 59 2.66 -1.30 4.90
CA VAL A 59 3.80 -1.22 5.84
C VAL A 59 3.52 -2.04 7.08
N ASN A 60 2.29 -1.96 7.61
CA ASN A 60 1.89 -2.72 8.79
C ASN A 60 1.99 -4.22 8.53
N ILE A 61 1.40 -4.72 7.44
CA ILE A 61 1.42 -6.16 7.13
C ILE A 61 2.84 -6.65 6.81
N ALA A 62 3.66 -5.86 6.09
CA ALA A 62 5.06 -6.21 5.82
C ALA A 62 5.86 -6.33 7.12
N THR A 63 5.62 -5.44 8.08
CA THR A 63 6.26 -5.45 9.40
C THR A 63 5.86 -6.70 10.19
N TYR A 64 4.58 -7.08 10.19
CA TYR A 64 4.09 -8.28 10.86
C TYR A 64 4.64 -9.56 10.24
N VAL A 65 4.52 -9.72 8.93
CA VAL A 65 5.07 -10.89 8.22
C VAL A 65 6.57 -11.00 8.46
N GLY A 66 7.29 -9.89 8.36
CA GLY A 66 8.72 -9.86 8.62
C GLY A 66 9.09 -10.24 10.05
N ALA A 67 8.27 -9.83 11.04
CA ALA A 67 8.47 -10.16 12.45
C ALA A 67 8.30 -11.67 12.69
N GLU A 68 7.26 -12.26 12.14
CA GLU A 68 6.96 -13.67 12.29
C GLU A 68 8.04 -14.56 11.68
N VAL A 69 8.50 -14.19 10.49
CA VAL A 69 9.45 -14.99 9.70
C VAL A 69 10.90 -14.81 10.15
N GLY A 70 11.29 -13.61 10.54
CA GLY A 70 12.69 -13.28 10.83
C GLY A 70 12.91 -12.37 12.03
N GLY A 71 11.92 -12.22 12.92
CA GLY A 71 12.00 -11.36 14.09
C GLY A 71 12.22 -9.88 13.73
N ILE A 72 12.88 -9.13 14.60
CA ILE A 72 13.10 -7.68 14.43
C ILE A 72 13.85 -7.36 13.12
N PHE A 73 14.87 -8.13 12.76
CA PHE A 73 15.61 -7.94 11.51
C PHE A 73 14.76 -8.30 10.28
N GLY A 74 13.90 -9.30 10.38
CA GLY A 74 12.94 -9.64 9.34
C GLY A 74 11.94 -8.51 9.09
N SER A 75 11.37 -7.93 10.15
CA SER A 75 10.51 -6.74 10.07
C SER A 75 11.19 -5.59 9.35
N PHE A 76 12.43 -5.30 9.73
CA PHE A 76 13.21 -4.22 9.12
C PHE A 76 13.42 -4.45 7.62
N CYS A 77 13.83 -5.66 7.22
CA CYS A 77 14.05 -6.01 5.81
C CYS A 77 12.76 -5.96 4.99
N ALA A 78 11.67 -6.54 5.48
CA ALA A 78 10.38 -6.53 4.78
C ALA A 78 9.82 -5.11 4.62
N THR A 79 9.86 -4.32 5.69
CA THR A 79 9.40 -2.93 5.68
C THR A 79 10.23 -2.06 4.75
N LEU A 80 11.55 -2.16 4.77
CA LEU A 80 12.41 -1.47 3.82
C LEU A 80 12.10 -1.90 2.37
N GLY A 81 11.92 -3.19 2.15
CA GLY A 81 11.56 -3.73 0.83
C GLY A 81 10.32 -3.06 0.26
N VAL A 82 9.23 -2.99 1.02
CA VAL A 82 7.96 -2.44 0.54
C VAL A 82 8.00 -0.91 0.33
N ILE A 83 8.78 -0.17 1.13
CA ILE A 83 8.86 1.29 1.05
C ILE A 83 9.82 1.77 -0.05
N LEU A 84 10.91 1.07 -0.28
CA LEU A 84 12.01 1.53 -1.09
C LEU A 84 11.64 1.83 -2.55
N PRO A 85 10.84 1.03 -3.26
CA PRO A 85 10.39 1.35 -4.62
C PRO A 85 9.59 2.65 -4.67
N SER A 86 8.63 2.82 -3.79
CA SER A 86 7.80 4.03 -3.71
C SER A 86 8.64 5.27 -3.40
N PHE A 87 9.60 5.15 -2.49
CA PHE A 87 10.49 6.23 -2.12
C PHE A 87 11.36 6.68 -3.31
N ILE A 88 11.95 5.73 -4.06
CA ILE A 88 12.75 6.03 -5.25
C ILE A 88 11.89 6.70 -6.33
N ILE A 89 10.70 6.15 -6.61
CA ILE A 89 9.79 6.72 -7.62
C ILE A 89 9.39 8.15 -7.25
N ILE A 90 9.03 8.39 -5.99
CA ILE A 90 8.64 9.72 -5.51
C ILE A 90 9.81 10.71 -5.63
N LEU A 91 11.05 10.32 -5.32
CA LEU A 91 12.22 11.18 -5.50
C LEU A 91 12.46 11.56 -6.96
N ILE A 92 12.33 10.59 -7.88
CA ILE A 92 12.46 10.83 -9.32
C ILE A 92 11.37 11.79 -9.79
N VAL A 93 10.12 11.52 -9.42
CA VAL A 93 8.97 12.36 -9.77
C VAL A 93 9.12 13.77 -9.20
N ALA A 94 9.53 13.91 -7.95
CA ALA A 94 9.73 15.21 -7.31
C ALA A 94 10.80 16.03 -8.04
N LYS A 95 11.92 15.41 -8.41
CA LYS A 95 12.98 16.07 -9.18
C LYS A 95 12.49 16.53 -10.55
N CYS A 96 11.77 15.69 -11.27
CA CYS A 96 11.19 16.02 -12.57
C CYS A 96 10.08 17.08 -12.42
N PHE A 97 9.24 16.97 -11.38
CA PHE A 97 8.10 17.88 -11.18
C PHE A 97 8.52 19.33 -11.01
N ILE A 98 9.63 19.61 -10.33
CA ILE A 98 10.17 20.96 -10.16
C ILE A 98 10.45 21.62 -11.51
N GLN A 99 10.91 20.86 -12.49
CA GLN A 99 11.15 21.35 -13.85
C GLN A 99 9.86 21.55 -14.66
N PHE A 100 8.88 20.67 -14.47
CA PHE A 100 7.66 20.63 -15.28
C PHE A 100 6.47 21.41 -14.70
N GLN A 101 6.49 21.76 -13.41
CA GLN A 101 5.37 22.48 -12.77
C GLN A 101 5.04 23.85 -13.41
N LYS A 102 5.98 24.42 -14.17
CA LYS A 102 5.78 25.66 -14.93
C LYS A 102 5.07 25.41 -16.26
N SER A 103 4.97 24.18 -16.73
CA SER A 103 4.33 23.84 -17.99
C SER A 103 2.82 24.09 -17.93
N ILE A 104 2.30 24.72 -18.99
CA ILE A 104 0.86 24.97 -19.17
C ILE A 104 0.06 23.66 -19.19
N VAL A 105 0.62 22.61 -19.79
CA VAL A 105 -0.02 21.29 -19.88
C VAL A 105 -0.22 20.69 -18.49
N ILE A 106 0.79 20.71 -17.62
CA ILE A 106 0.69 20.17 -16.25
C ILE A 106 -0.28 20.99 -15.42
N LYS A 107 -0.25 22.31 -15.53
CA LYS A 107 -1.23 23.18 -14.85
C LYS A 107 -2.64 22.88 -15.30
N GLY A 108 -2.87 22.67 -16.60
CA GLY A 108 -4.17 22.28 -17.15
C GLY A 108 -4.65 20.92 -16.60
N CYS A 109 -3.79 19.89 -16.64
CA CYS A 109 -4.10 18.57 -16.09
C CYS A 109 -4.43 18.63 -14.58
N MET A 110 -3.63 19.35 -13.80
CA MET A 110 -3.88 19.49 -12.36
C MET A 110 -5.15 20.29 -12.06
N SER A 111 -5.49 21.28 -12.89
CA SER A 111 -6.73 22.05 -12.74
C SER A 111 -7.97 21.20 -12.99
N GLY A 112 -7.91 20.19 -13.89
CA GLY A 112 -8.99 19.24 -14.10
C GLY A 112 -9.02 18.11 -13.06
N LEU A 113 -7.84 17.66 -12.61
CA LEU A 113 -7.75 16.54 -11.66
C LEU A 113 -8.27 16.91 -10.25
N LYS A 114 -7.99 18.12 -9.79
CA LYS A 114 -8.43 18.58 -8.46
C LYS A 114 -9.95 18.50 -8.26
N PRO A 115 -10.81 19.09 -9.12
CA PRO A 115 -12.23 18.98 -8.96
C PRO A 115 -12.76 17.55 -9.14
N ALA A 116 -12.12 16.74 -9.99
CA ALA A 116 -12.49 15.33 -10.16
C ALA A 116 -12.28 14.53 -8.87
N VAL A 117 -11.14 14.71 -8.18
CA VAL A 117 -10.88 14.07 -6.89
C VAL A 117 -11.87 14.53 -5.82
N VAL A 118 -12.19 15.82 -5.76
CA VAL A 118 -13.21 16.35 -4.83
C VAL A 118 -14.57 15.72 -5.10
N GLY A 119 -14.95 15.58 -6.39
CA GLY A 119 -16.19 14.91 -6.80
C GLY A 119 -16.24 13.44 -6.37
N LEU A 120 -15.14 12.69 -6.54
CA LEU A 120 -15.03 11.30 -6.11
C LEU A 120 -15.16 11.14 -4.58
N ILE A 121 -14.49 12.01 -3.83
CA ILE A 121 -14.62 12.01 -2.35
C ILE A 121 -16.05 12.35 -1.94
N GLY A 122 -16.65 13.35 -2.56
CA GLY A 122 -18.06 13.71 -2.31
C GLY A 122 -19.03 12.58 -2.62
N SER A 123 -18.83 11.88 -3.75
CA SER A 123 -19.61 10.70 -4.13
C SER A 123 -19.48 9.57 -3.10
N ALA A 124 -18.27 9.29 -2.63
CA ALA A 124 -18.04 8.28 -1.60
C ALA A 124 -18.75 8.62 -0.29
N VAL A 125 -18.69 9.88 0.15
CA VAL A 125 -19.38 10.35 1.37
C VAL A 125 -20.90 10.20 1.23
N ILE A 126 -21.47 10.58 0.09
CA ILE A 126 -22.90 10.44 -0.16
C ILE A 126 -23.32 8.96 -0.17
N SER A 127 -22.55 8.11 -0.85
CA SER A 127 -22.81 6.67 -0.92
C SER A 127 -22.77 6.03 0.47
N MET A 128 -21.76 6.33 1.28
CA MET A 128 -21.68 5.80 2.64
C MET A 128 -22.79 6.36 3.53
N SER A 129 -23.14 7.63 3.38
CA SER A 129 -24.22 8.27 4.14
C SER A 129 -25.57 7.61 3.83
N SER A 130 -25.85 7.29 2.58
CA SER A 130 -27.10 6.62 2.22
C SER A 130 -27.21 5.22 2.84
N THR A 131 -26.10 4.47 2.88
CA THR A 131 -26.06 3.12 3.47
C THR A 131 -26.20 3.13 5.00
N VAL A 132 -25.65 4.17 5.66
CA VAL A 132 -25.64 4.24 7.14
C VAL A 132 -26.93 4.87 7.68
N PHE A 133 -27.46 5.92 7.01
CA PHE A 133 -28.60 6.69 7.51
C PHE A 133 -29.95 6.29 6.91
N ILE A 134 -29.95 5.54 5.80
CA ILE A 134 -31.16 5.01 5.16
C ILE A 134 -30.95 3.51 4.99
N PRO A 135 -31.01 2.72 6.08
CA PRO A 135 -31.01 1.27 5.95
C PRO A 135 -32.31 0.88 5.26
N ASP A 136 -32.19 0.17 4.14
CA ASP A 136 -33.33 -0.41 3.43
C ASP A 136 -34.13 -1.26 4.42
N GLY A 137 -35.42 -0.88 4.61
CA GLY A 137 -36.37 -1.59 5.44
C GLY A 137 -36.81 -2.92 4.80
#